data_4dc53247a11f4f08b19138b53dab622d
#
_entry.id   4dc53247a11f4f08b19138b53dab622d
#
_cell.length_a   1.000
_cell.length_b   1.000
_cell.length_c   1.000
_cell.angle_alpha   90.00
_cell.angle_beta   90.00
_cell.angle_gamma   90.00
#
_symmetry.space_group_name_H-M   'P 1'
#
loop_
_entity.id
_entity.type
_entity.pdbx_description
1 polymer ?
#
loop_
_entity_poly.entity_id
_entity_poly.type
_entity_poly.pdbx_seq_one_letter_code
_entity_poly.pdbx_strand_id
1 'polypeptide(L)'
;MTAERDYDTEIRDTSDHKYVYGFDFDVMHPLMIRSFLPFFRPGSVLELGSFKGDFTDRLLPHFSDVTCVEASGEALEEHRARHGERVRLVHSRFEDATLPERYANVVLTHVLEHIDDRVGLLQRIGDEWLTDDGRLLLVCPNANAPSRQIAVLMGLISHNAAITPAEAEHGHRITYSLDTLERDAVAAGLRIVHRSGIFFKALANFQWDQVIPAGIVDEAYLDGCYRLGQRYPDLCSSIFLVCERGDR
;
A
#
# COMPACT_ATOMS: atom_id res chain seq x y z
N MET A 1 -8.29 20.38 19.27
CA MET A 1 -6.89 19.88 19.15
C MET A 1 -7.02 18.38 19.08
N THR A 2 -6.81 17.77 17.93
CA THR A 2 -6.68 16.32 17.79
C THR A 2 -5.42 15.92 18.55
N ALA A 3 -5.49 14.88 19.37
CA ALA A 3 -4.31 14.34 20.05
C ALA A 3 -3.25 14.01 18.99
N GLU A 4 -2.01 14.33 19.29
CA GLU A 4 -0.87 13.97 18.42
C GLU A 4 -0.84 12.44 18.31
N ARG A 5 -0.74 11.94 17.08
CA ARG A 5 -0.77 10.51 16.78
C ARG A 5 0.54 9.87 17.21
N ASP A 6 0.49 8.81 18.00
CA ASP A 6 1.65 8.05 18.45
C ASP A 6 1.77 6.76 17.60
N TYR A 7 2.63 6.83 16.60
CA TYR A 7 2.84 5.73 15.65
C TYR A 7 3.54 4.52 16.28
N ASP A 8 4.35 4.71 17.32
CA ASP A 8 4.99 3.58 18.03
C ASP A 8 3.96 2.80 18.85
N THR A 9 3.01 3.48 19.50
CA THR A 9 1.89 2.83 20.18
C THR A 9 1.01 2.06 19.20
N GLU A 10 0.67 2.64 18.03
CA GLU A 10 -0.13 1.96 17.01
C GLU A 10 0.52 0.66 16.53
N ILE A 11 1.86 0.64 16.40
CA ILE A 11 2.60 -0.57 16.01
C ILE A 11 2.60 -1.63 17.11
N ARG A 12 2.75 -1.24 18.38
CA ARG A 12 2.75 -2.19 19.51
C ARG A 12 1.39 -2.86 19.66
N ASP A 13 0.32 -2.11 19.54
CA ASP A 13 -1.04 -2.62 19.62
C ASP A 13 -1.35 -3.60 18.48
N THR A 14 -0.69 -3.46 17.33
CA THR A 14 -0.83 -4.38 16.19
C THR A 14 -0.07 -5.69 16.36
N SER A 15 0.97 -5.77 17.20
CA SER A 15 1.76 -6.99 17.40
C SER A 15 0.95 -8.12 18.07
N ASP A 16 -0.04 -7.79 18.89
CA ASP A 16 -0.96 -8.76 19.51
C ASP A 16 -2.22 -9.05 18.68
N HIS A 17 -2.53 -8.23 17.68
CA HIS A 17 -3.71 -8.33 16.84
C HIS A 17 -3.38 -8.41 15.33
N LYS A 18 -2.96 -9.59 14.84
CA LYS A 18 -3.29 -10.16 13.51
C LYS A 18 -3.22 -9.24 12.25
N TYR A 19 -2.44 -8.14 12.26
CA TYR A 19 -2.21 -7.37 11.03
C TYR A 19 -1.05 -7.94 10.19
N VAL A 20 -0.37 -8.93 10.73
CA VAL A 20 0.70 -9.66 10.06
C VAL A 20 0.12 -10.97 9.54
N TYR A 21 -0.66 -10.89 8.48
CA TYR A 21 -1.06 -12.08 7.75
C TYR A 21 0.07 -12.52 6.82
N GLY A 22 0.47 -13.79 6.88
CA GLY A 22 1.42 -14.37 5.94
C GLY A 22 1.00 -14.15 4.50
N PHE A 23 -0.32 -14.18 4.23
CA PHE A 23 -0.89 -13.86 2.93
C PHE A 23 -0.44 -12.50 2.37
N ASP A 24 -0.36 -11.46 3.19
CA ASP A 24 0.04 -10.13 2.70
C ASP A 24 1.52 -10.09 2.31
N PHE A 25 2.40 -10.72 3.08
CA PHE A 25 3.84 -10.74 2.82
C PHE A 25 4.26 -11.74 1.75
N ASP A 26 3.66 -12.94 1.76
CA ASP A 26 4.09 -14.06 0.92
C ASP A 26 3.36 -14.09 -0.43
N VAL A 27 2.16 -13.51 -0.52
CA VAL A 27 1.36 -13.51 -1.75
C VAL A 27 1.19 -12.09 -2.30
N MET A 28 0.67 -11.15 -1.49
CA MET A 28 0.33 -9.83 -2.01
C MET A 28 1.56 -9.00 -2.37
N HIS A 29 2.61 -8.95 -1.53
CA HIS A 29 3.83 -8.19 -1.85
C HIS A 29 4.49 -8.65 -3.16
N PRO A 30 4.75 -9.96 -3.40
CA PRO A 30 5.25 -10.43 -4.70
C PRO A 30 4.35 -10.04 -5.88
N LEU A 31 3.03 -10.11 -5.73
CA LEU A 31 2.09 -9.76 -6.78
C LEU A 31 2.02 -8.24 -7.02
N MET A 32 2.21 -7.43 -5.99
CA MET A 32 2.36 -5.97 -6.14
C MET A 32 3.59 -5.66 -6.98
N ILE A 33 4.76 -6.22 -6.64
CA ILE A 33 5.99 -6.03 -7.44
C ILE A 33 5.78 -6.50 -8.89
N ARG A 34 5.19 -7.68 -9.11
CA ARG A 34 4.86 -8.16 -10.45
C ARG A 34 4.00 -7.16 -11.23
N SER A 35 3.06 -6.50 -10.55
CA SER A 35 2.21 -5.47 -11.16
C SER A 35 2.95 -4.17 -11.41
N PHE A 36 3.98 -3.84 -10.63
CA PHE A 36 4.77 -2.60 -10.72
C PHE A 36 5.85 -2.66 -11.80
N LEU A 37 6.45 -3.83 -12.03
CA LEU A 37 7.58 -4.02 -12.94
C LEU A 37 7.45 -3.33 -14.30
N PRO A 38 6.27 -3.38 -15.00
CA PRO A 38 6.12 -2.72 -16.30
C PRO A 38 6.14 -1.18 -16.21
N PHE A 39 6.01 -0.63 -15.01
CA PHE A 39 5.87 0.81 -14.76
C PHE A 39 7.07 1.44 -14.10
N PHE A 40 8.01 0.65 -13.59
CA PHE A 40 9.24 1.19 -12.99
C PHE A 40 10.03 2.02 -13.99
N ARG A 41 10.49 3.18 -13.54
CA ARG A 41 11.44 4.04 -14.24
C ARG A 41 12.85 3.71 -13.75
N PRO A 42 13.87 3.76 -14.62
CA PRO A 42 15.25 3.71 -14.18
C PRO A 42 15.57 4.84 -13.19
N GLY A 43 16.34 4.56 -12.15
CA GLY A 43 16.79 5.55 -11.17
C GLY A 43 16.40 5.21 -9.74
N SER A 44 16.09 6.23 -8.95
CA SER A 44 15.79 6.12 -7.52
C SER A 44 14.33 5.71 -7.24
N VAL A 45 14.10 5.16 -6.05
CA VAL A 45 12.78 4.90 -5.51
C VAL A 45 12.63 5.48 -4.10
N LEU A 46 11.49 6.11 -3.85
CA LEU A 46 11.02 6.53 -2.54
C LEU A 46 9.89 5.62 -2.10
N GLU A 47 10.05 4.94 -0.97
CA GLU A 47 9.00 4.19 -0.30
C GLU A 47 8.44 5.02 0.85
N LEU A 48 7.13 5.24 0.84
CA LEU A 48 6.41 5.97 1.88
C LEU A 48 5.65 4.99 2.78
N GLY A 49 5.97 4.98 4.07
CA GLY A 49 5.42 4.04 5.04
C GLY A 49 6.08 2.67 4.92
N SER A 50 7.39 2.61 5.12
CA SER A 50 8.17 1.38 4.91
C SER A 50 8.05 0.37 6.05
N PHE A 51 7.46 0.77 7.18
CA PHE A 51 7.35 -0.07 8.37
C PHE A 51 8.70 -0.72 8.72
N LYS A 52 8.77 -2.03 8.90
CA LYS A 52 9.99 -2.80 9.21
C LYS A 52 10.81 -3.22 7.98
N GLY A 53 10.43 -2.75 6.79
CA GLY A 53 11.16 -2.96 5.55
C GLY A 53 10.78 -4.24 4.77
N ASP A 54 9.63 -4.85 5.06
CA ASP A 54 9.21 -6.08 4.35
C ASP A 54 8.94 -5.84 2.87
N PHE A 55 8.36 -4.68 2.52
CA PHE A 55 8.18 -4.34 1.12
C PHE A 55 9.47 -3.77 0.50
N THR A 56 10.32 -3.13 1.30
CA THR A 56 11.66 -2.67 0.88
C THR A 56 12.51 -3.84 0.34
N ASP A 57 12.42 -5.03 0.97
CA ASP A 57 13.10 -6.23 0.45
C ASP A 57 12.70 -6.58 -0.98
N ARG A 58 11.47 -6.26 -1.36
CA ARG A 58 10.97 -6.50 -2.70
C ARG A 58 11.42 -5.43 -3.70
N LEU A 59 11.75 -4.22 -3.23
CA LEU A 59 12.27 -3.12 -4.06
C LEU A 59 13.78 -3.25 -4.33
N LEU A 60 14.55 -3.70 -3.36
CA LEU A 60 16.02 -3.78 -3.44
C LEU A 60 16.58 -4.59 -4.62
N PRO A 61 15.93 -5.65 -5.15
CA PRO A 61 16.38 -6.31 -6.38
C PRO A 61 16.29 -5.44 -7.64
N HIS A 62 15.49 -4.37 -7.60
CA HIS A 62 15.19 -3.52 -8.75
C HIS A 62 15.83 -2.14 -8.69
N PHE A 63 16.23 -1.69 -7.48
CA PHE A 63 16.77 -0.36 -7.25
C PHE A 63 18.01 -0.41 -6.37
N SER A 64 19.05 0.33 -6.78
CA SER A 64 20.27 0.54 -5.98
C SER A 64 20.20 1.82 -5.12
N ASP A 65 19.26 2.71 -5.42
CA ASP A 65 19.01 3.96 -4.70
C ASP A 65 17.61 3.94 -4.14
N VAL A 66 17.50 3.57 -2.85
CA VAL A 66 16.25 3.39 -2.13
C VAL A 66 16.22 4.31 -0.93
N THR A 67 15.19 5.15 -0.86
CA THR A 67 14.90 5.99 0.31
C THR A 67 13.55 5.58 0.88
N CYS A 68 13.47 5.46 2.20
CA CYS A 68 12.24 5.12 2.91
C CYS A 68 11.91 6.21 3.93
N VAL A 69 10.63 6.59 4.01
CA VAL A 69 10.11 7.48 5.05
C VAL A 69 9.18 6.68 5.95
N GLU A 70 9.44 6.72 7.26
CA GLU A 70 8.64 6.02 8.26
C GLU A 70 8.49 6.91 9.51
N ALA A 71 7.27 6.94 10.06
CA ALA A 71 6.94 7.76 11.22
C ALA A 71 7.21 7.07 12.56
N SER A 72 7.19 5.72 12.60
CA SER A 72 7.52 4.98 13.81
C SER A 72 9.02 4.82 13.98
N GLY A 73 9.54 5.27 15.11
CA GLY A 73 10.94 5.08 15.47
C GLY A 73 11.29 3.62 15.70
N GLU A 74 10.39 2.85 16.33
CA GLU A 74 10.61 1.42 16.58
C GLU A 74 10.68 0.59 15.31
N ALA A 75 9.74 0.82 14.36
CA ALA A 75 9.78 0.15 13.06
C ALA A 75 11.05 0.51 12.29
N LEU A 76 11.46 1.77 12.35
CA LEU A 76 12.67 2.24 11.68
C LEU A 76 13.95 1.61 12.24
N GLU A 77 14.01 1.34 13.55
CA GLU A 77 15.15 0.63 14.15
C GLU A 77 15.25 -0.81 13.65
N GLU A 78 14.13 -1.54 13.59
CA GLU A 78 14.10 -2.88 12.99
C GLU A 78 14.49 -2.85 11.50
N HIS A 79 13.97 -1.87 10.75
CA HIS A 79 14.31 -1.66 9.36
C HIS A 79 15.81 -1.41 9.17
N ARG A 80 16.41 -0.54 10.00
CA ARG A 80 17.86 -0.26 10.00
C ARG A 80 18.69 -1.49 10.33
N ALA A 81 18.27 -2.28 11.32
CA ALA A 81 18.94 -3.53 11.66
C ALA A 81 18.94 -4.54 10.51
N ARG A 82 17.88 -4.56 9.69
CA ARG A 82 17.70 -5.47 8.56
C ARG A 82 18.48 -5.05 7.32
N HIS A 83 18.50 -3.76 7.00
CA HIS A 83 19.03 -3.26 5.72
C HIS A 83 20.34 -2.49 5.81
N GLY A 84 20.67 -1.96 6.99
CA GLY A 84 21.88 -1.17 7.21
C GLY A 84 21.93 0.06 6.31
N GLU A 85 23.10 0.29 5.70
CA GLU A 85 23.36 1.42 4.80
C GLU A 85 22.85 1.22 3.35
N ARG A 86 22.23 0.07 3.08
CA ARG A 86 21.67 -0.21 1.73
C ARG A 86 20.47 0.65 1.38
N VAL A 87 19.85 1.27 2.39
CA VAL A 87 18.63 2.07 2.28
C VAL A 87 18.83 3.37 3.06
N ARG A 88 18.44 4.48 2.48
CA ARG A 88 18.36 5.76 3.20
C ARG A 88 17.07 5.82 3.99
N LEU A 89 17.14 5.84 5.32
CA LEU A 89 15.98 5.88 6.21
C LEU A 89 15.76 7.31 6.72
N VAL A 90 14.54 7.81 6.58
CA VAL A 90 14.09 9.12 7.05
C VAL A 90 13.01 8.91 8.10
N HIS A 91 13.29 9.25 9.36
CA HIS A 91 12.33 9.25 10.44
C HIS A 91 11.50 10.53 10.40
N SER A 92 10.32 10.47 9.85
CA SER A 92 9.41 11.62 9.74
C SER A 92 7.98 11.20 9.43
N ARG A 93 7.02 12.01 9.84
CA ARG A 93 5.69 11.98 9.24
C ARG A 93 5.78 12.55 7.82
N PHE A 94 4.84 12.17 6.95
CA PHE A 94 4.86 12.65 5.56
C PHE A 94 4.61 14.17 5.48
N GLU A 95 3.81 14.72 6.39
CA GLU A 95 3.54 16.14 6.46
C GLU A 95 4.78 16.98 6.75
N ASP A 96 5.73 16.42 7.50
CA ASP A 96 6.93 17.12 7.98
C ASP A 96 8.20 16.71 7.19
N ALA A 97 8.11 15.67 6.36
CA ALA A 97 9.27 15.10 5.67
C ALA A 97 9.90 16.11 4.71
N THR A 98 11.20 16.34 4.87
CA THR A 98 12.01 17.12 3.93
C THR A 98 12.98 16.17 3.25
N LEU A 99 12.82 15.98 1.94
CA LEU A 99 13.64 15.09 1.15
C LEU A 99 14.60 15.90 0.28
N PRO A 100 15.86 15.45 0.14
CA PRO A 100 16.90 16.23 -0.54
C PRO A 100 16.78 16.24 -2.06
N GLU A 101 15.98 15.34 -2.61
CA GLU A 101 15.88 15.09 -4.06
C GLU A 101 14.48 14.65 -4.46
N ARG A 102 14.26 14.58 -5.78
CA ARG A 102 13.07 14.00 -6.41
C ARG A 102 13.40 12.59 -6.88
N TYR A 103 12.38 11.73 -6.94
CA TYR A 103 12.54 10.31 -7.22
C TYR A 103 11.87 9.94 -8.55
N ALA A 104 12.51 9.03 -9.28
CA ALA A 104 11.95 8.46 -10.50
C ALA A 104 10.73 7.57 -10.21
N ASN A 105 10.69 6.97 -9.03
CA ASN A 105 9.56 6.16 -8.56
C ASN A 105 9.21 6.55 -7.13
N VAL A 106 7.92 6.70 -6.85
CA VAL A 106 7.39 6.78 -5.50
C VAL A 106 6.43 5.62 -5.31
N VAL A 107 6.58 4.87 -4.22
CA VAL A 107 5.75 3.73 -3.89
C VAL A 107 4.97 4.06 -2.62
N LEU A 108 3.65 3.91 -2.67
CA LEU A 108 2.73 4.13 -1.56
C LEU A 108 1.75 2.96 -1.51
N THR A 109 2.05 1.96 -0.67
CA THR A 109 1.31 0.71 -0.59
C THR A 109 0.66 0.52 0.77
N HIS A 110 -0.68 0.46 0.81
CA HIS A 110 -1.47 0.29 2.03
C HIS A 110 -1.12 1.31 3.14
N VAL A 111 -1.01 2.57 2.74
CA VAL A 111 -0.69 3.71 3.61
C VAL A 111 -1.71 4.84 3.48
N LEU A 112 -2.20 5.13 2.27
CA LEU A 112 -3.06 6.29 2.03
C LEU A 112 -4.37 6.22 2.82
N GLU A 113 -4.88 5.02 3.10
CA GLU A 113 -6.07 4.77 3.92
C GLU A 113 -5.92 5.22 5.37
N HIS A 114 -4.70 5.43 5.85
CA HIS A 114 -4.37 5.90 7.21
C HIS A 114 -4.20 7.42 7.30
N ILE A 115 -4.20 8.13 6.18
CA ILE A 115 -3.87 9.56 6.10
C ILE A 115 -5.13 10.41 6.24
N ASP A 116 -5.06 11.47 7.04
CA ASP A 116 -6.17 12.41 7.21
C ASP A 116 -6.29 13.33 5.98
N ASP A 117 -5.22 14.02 5.59
CA ASP A 117 -5.15 14.84 4.37
C ASP A 117 -4.55 14.07 3.18
N ARG A 118 -5.35 13.17 2.63
CA ARG A 118 -4.95 12.29 1.52
C ARG A 118 -4.64 13.04 0.23
N VAL A 119 -5.47 14.01 -0.10
CA VAL A 119 -5.29 14.81 -1.32
C VAL A 119 -4.04 15.68 -1.19
N GLY A 120 -3.81 16.29 -0.03
CA GLY A 120 -2.61 17.08 0.24
C GLY A 120 -1.33 16.22 0.15
N LEU A 121 -1.34 14.99 0.68
CA LEU A 121 -0.20 14.09 0.53
C LEU A 121 0.05 13.73 -0.93
N LEU A 122 -0.97 13.34 -1.69
CA LEU A 122 -0.83 13.01 -3.11
C LEU A 122 -0.35 14.20 -3.93
N GLN A 123 -0.85 15.41 -3.64
CA GLN A 123 -0.39 16.64 -4.26
C GLN A 123 1.10 16.90 -3.95
N ARG A 124 1.50 16.73 -2.69
CA ARG A 124 2.89 16.87 -2.27
C ARG A 124 3.82 15.89 -2.97
N ILE A 125 3.40 14.62 -3.12
CA ILE A 125 4.16 13.61 -3.88
C ILE A 125 4.40 14.13 -5.31
N GLY A 126 3.37 14.60 -6.00
CA GLY A 126 3.49 15.12 -7.35
C GLY A 126 4.39 16.36 -7.45
N ASP A 127 4.22 17.29 -6.52
CA ASP A 127 4.87 18.61 -6.59
C ASP A 127 6.32 18.60 -6.12
N GLU A 128 6.62 17.84 -5.06
CA GLU A 128 7.90 17.90 -4.36
C GLU A 128 8.78 16.68 -4.59
N TRP A 129 8.19 15.48 -4.74
CA TRP A 129 8.97 14.24 -4.65
C TRP A 129 9.09 13.46 -5.97
N LEU A 130 8.20 13.66 -6.94
CA LEU A 130 8.35 13.05 -8.25
C LEU A 130 9.24 13.89 -9.18
N THR A 131 10.12 13.20 -9.93
CA THR A 131 10.76 13.82 -11.12
C THR A 131 9.71 14.10 -12.18
N ASP A 132 10.07 14.87 -13.23
CA ASP A 132 9.11 15.27 -14.28
C ASP A 132 8.54 14.07 -15.04
N ASP A 133 9.32 13.00 -15.22
CA ASP A 133 8.92 11.74 -15.83
C ASP A 133 8.69 10.61 -14.81
N GLY A 134 8.69 10.96 -13.53
CA GLY A 134 8.54 10.02 -12.42
C GLY A 134 7.14 9.43 -12.31
N ARG A 135 7.03 8.31 -11.62
CA ARG A 135 5.76 7.59 -11.39
C ARG A 135 5.48 7.34 -9.92
N LEU A 136 4.26 7.62 -9.54
CA LEU A 136 3.68 7.14 -8.29
C LEU A 136 2.98 5.80 -8.55
N LEU A 137 3.38 4.76 -7.79
CA LEU A 137 2.74 3.46 -7.74
C LEU A 137 1.92 3.41 -6.45
N LEU A 138 0.61 3.57 -6.58
CA LEU A 138 -0.33 3.76 -5.48
C LEU A 138 -1.22 2.54 -5.33
N VAL A 139 -1.19 1.89 -4.17
CA VAL A 139 -2.02 0.73 -3.84
C VAL A 139 -2.76 0.96 -2.54
N CYS A 140 -4.07 0.68 -2.55
CA CYS A 140 -4.91 0.70 -1.36
C CYS A 140 -5.76 -0.58 -1.26
N PRO A 141 -6.21 -0.97 -0.05
CA PRO A 141 -7.23 -2.00 0.11
C PRO A 141 -8.53 -1.61 -0.60
N ASN A 142 -9.23 -2.60 -1.16
CA ASN A 142 -10.42 -2.37 -1.97
C ASN A 142 -11.72 -2.62 -1.20
N ALA A 143 -12.56 -1.60 -1.10
CA ALA A 143 -13.91 -1.71 -0.56
C ALA A 143 -14.77 -2.74 -1.30
N ASN A 144 -14.56 -2.90 -2.61
CA ASN A 144 -15.34 -3.81 -3.44
C ASN A 144 -14.73 -5.22 -3.55
N ALA A 145 -13.70 -5.55 -2.77
CA ALA A 145 -13.16 -6.91 -2.74
C ALA A 145 -14.28 -7.93 -2.45
N PRO A 146 -14.35 -9.08 -3.18
CA PRO A 146 -15.40 -10.08 -2.96
C PRO A 146 -15.51 -10.54 -1.52
N SER A 147 -14.40 -10.69 -0.80
CA SER A 147 -14.41 -11.02 0.63
C SER A 147 -15.18 -10.00 1.48
N ARG A 148 -15.07 -8.70 1.17
CA ARG A 148 -15.83 -7.64 1.87
C ARG A 148 -17.33 -7.68 1.48
N GLN A 149 -17.64 -7.85 0.20
CA GLN A 149 -19.03 -7.98 -0.27
C GLN A 149 -19.70 -9.20 0.36
N ILE A 150 -19.00 -10.33 0.47
CA ILE A 150 -19.49 -11.51 1.19
C ILE A 150 -19.74 -11.18 2.66
N ALA A 151 -18.80 -10.47 3.33
CA ALA A 151 -18.97 -10.05 4.72
C ALA A 151 -20.21 -9.14 4.93
N VAL A 152 -20.53 -8.26 3.96
CA VAL A 152 -21.77 -7.47 3.97
C VAL A 152 -23.00 -8.39 3.89
N LEU A 153 -23.02 -9.35 2.96
CA LEU A 153 -24.13 -10.29 2.80
C LEU A 153 -24.29 -11.23 4.00
N MET A 154 -23.20 -11.49 4.73
CA MET A 154 -23.21 -12.23 5.99
C MET A 154 -23.67 -11.37 7.19
N GLY A 155 -23.84 -10.05 7.01
CA GLY A 155 -24.19 -9.12 8.10
C GLY A 155 -23.04 -8.81 9.06
N LEU A 156 -21.79 -9.12 8.68
CA LEU A 156 -20.59 -8.85 9.49
C LEU A 156 -20.12 -7.39 9.41
N ILE A 157 -20.37 -6.74 8.30
CA ILE A 157 -20.13 -5.29 8.09
C ILE A 157 -21.36 -4.67 7.44
N SER A 158 -21.59 -3.37 7.67
CA SER A 158 -22.83 -2.68 7.25
C SER A 158 -22.87 -2.37 5.74
N HIS A 159 -21.72 -2.08 5.13
CA HIS A 159 -21.57 -1.80 3.70
C HIS A 159 -20.10 -1.97 3.28
N ASN A 160 -19.83 -2.04 1.97
CA ASN A 160 -18.51 -2.34 1.43
C ASN A 160 -17.40 -1.39 1.92
N ALA A 161 -17.68 -0.10 2.05
CA ALA A 161 -16.73 0.90 2.49
C ALA A 161 -16.73 1.13 4.02
N ALA A 162 -17.44 0.30 4.80
CA ALA A 162 -17.44 0.42 6.25
C ALA A 162 -16.04 0.15 6.81
N ILE A 163 -15.60 1.00 7.72
CA ILE A 163 -14.40 0.75 8.51
C ILE A 163 -14.80 -0.18 9.66
N THR A 164 -14.18 -1.35 9.73
CA THR A 164 -14.42 -2.31 10.83
C THR A 164 -13.72 -1.82 12.11
N PRO A 165 -14.15 -2.30 13.30
CA PRO A 165 -13.43 -1.96 14.54
C PRO A 165 -11.95 -2.25 14.47
N ALA A 166 -11.55 -3.40 13.93
CA ALA A 166 -10.14 -3.76 13.76
C ALA A 166 -9.41 -2.80 12.82
N GLU A 167 -9.99 -2.41 11.68
CA GLU A 167 -9.40 -1.42 10.79
C GLU A 167 -9.27 -0.04 11.45
N ALA A 168 -10.26 0.36 12.27
CA ALA A 168 -10.21 1.61 13.02
C ALA A 168 -9.10 1.61 14.09
N GLU A 169 -8.91 0.49 14.80
CA GLU A 169 -7.82 0.29 15.76
C GLU A 169 -6.45 0.40 15.08
N HIS A 170 -6.35 -0.05 13.81
CA HIS A 170 -5.16 0.09 12.98
C HIS A 170 -5.04 1.44 12.28
N GLY A 171 -5.88 2.40 12.61
CA GLY A 171 -5.78 3.77 12.13
C GLY A 171 -6.33 4.02 10.74
N HIS A 172 -7.13 3.10 10.15
CA HIS A 172 -7.81 3.39 8.89
C HIS A 172 -8.78 4.57 9.04
N ARG A 173 -8.74 5.48 8.08
CA ARG A 173 -9.63 6.65 7.96
C ARG A 173 -10.65 6.48 6.86
N ILE A 174 -10.37 5.62 5.88
CA ILE A 174 -11.20 5.36 4.71
C ILE A 174 -10.96 3.95 4.18
N THR A 175 -11.95 3.38 3.52
CA THR A 175 -11.78 2.22 2.64
C THR A 175 -12.09 2.64 1.22
N TYR A 176 -11.11 2.57 0.33
CA TYR A 176 -11.21 3.03 -1.04
C TYR A 176 -11.94 2.03 -1.96
N SER A 177 -12.76 2.54 -2.88
CA SER A 177 -13.01 1.89 -4.17
C SER A 177 -12.08 2.49 -5.22
N LEU A 178 -11.97 1.84 -6.39
CA LEU A 178 -11.13 2.34 -7.47
C LEU A 178 -11.53 3.76 -7.89
N ASP A 179 -12.83 4.02 -8.04
CA ASP A 179 -13.36 5.35 -8.41
C ASP A 179 -13.06 6.44 -7.37
N THR A 180 -13.11 6.09 -6.07
CA THR A 180 -12.81 7.06 -5.03
C THR A 180 -11.31 7.35 -4.92
N LEU A 181 -10.46 6.35 -5.17
CA LEU A 181 -9.02 6.53 -5.25
C LEU A 181 -8.62 7.39 -6.46
N GLU A 182 -9.22 7.15 -7.62
CA GLU A 182 -9.03 7.96 -8.82
C GLU A 182 -9.44 9.42 -8.60
N ARG A 183 -10.59 9.64 -7.97
CA ARG A 183 -11.07 10.99 -7.64
C ARG A 183 -10.05 11.75 -6.80
N ASP A 184 -9.50 11.12 -5.75
CA ASP A 184 -8.54 11.78 -4.87
C ASP A 184 -7.20 12.04 -5.60
N ALA A 185 -6.74 11.11 -6.45
CA ALA A 185 -5.55 11.30 -7.29
C ALA A 185 -5.71 12.47 -8.28
N VAL A 186 -6.86 12.55 -8.95
CA VAL A 186 -7.17 13.66 -9.88
C VAL A 186 -7.31 14.99 -9.12
N ALA A 187 -7.96 15.00 -7.96
CA ALA A 187 -8.08 16.19 -7.12
C ALA A 187 -6.71 16.72 -6.65
N ALA A 188 -5.73 15.82 -6.49
CA ALA A 188 -4.34 16.16 -6.17
C ALA A 188 -3.53 16.68 -7.40
N GLY A 189 -4.13 16.77 -8.57
CA GLY A 189 -3.46 17.22 -9.78
C GLY A 189 -2.57 16.16 -10.45
N LEU A 190 -2.76 14.88 -10.09
CA LEU A 190 -2.04 13.77 -10.72
C LEU A 190 -2.77 13.31 -11.99
N ARG A 191 -1.99 12.85 -12.97
CA ARG A 191 -2.49 12.20 -14.19
C ARG A 191 -2.40 10.69 -14.05
N ILE A 192 -3.54 10.01 -14.06
CA ILE A 192 -3.59 8.56 -13.99
C ILE A 192 -3.22 8.00 -15.37
N VAL A 193 -2.16 7.17 -15.41
CA VAL A 193 -1.68 6.52 -16.64
C VAL A 193 -1.97 5.02 -16.67
N HIS A 194 -2.29 4.43 -15.52
CA HIS A 194 -2.73 3.04 -15.44
C HIS A 194 -3.69 2.86 -14.28
N ARG A 195 -4.65 1.97 -14.46
CA ARG A 195 -5.73 1.63 -13.54
C ARG A 195 -5.89 0.12 -13.54
N SER A 196 -5.75 -0.52 -12.40
CA SER A 196 -5.82 -1.98 -12.28
C SER A 196 -6.21 -2.41 -10.85
N GLY A 197 -6.25 -3.72 -10.65
CA GLY A 197 -6.38 -4.33 -9.35
C GLY A 197 -5.37 -5.47 -9.18
N ILE A 198 -5.12 -5.84 -7.94
CA ILE A 198 -4.17 -6.89 -7.59
C ILE A 198 -4.90 -7.98 -6.84
N PHE A 199 -4.95 -9.17 -7.42
CA PHE A 199 -5.46 -10.40 -6.84
C PHE A 199 -6.97 -10.44 -6.56
N PHE A 200 -7.73 -11.21 -7.33
CA PHE A 200 -9.14 -11.52 -7.06
C PHE A 200 -9.25 -12.34 -5.77
N LYS A 201 -9.86 -11.76 -4.71
CA LYS A 201 -9.84 -12.33 -3.36
C LYS A 201 -11.24 -12.60 -2.82
N ALA A 202 -11.64 -13.87 -2.77
CA ALA A 202 -12.92 -14.28 -2.19
C ALA A 202 -12.87 -14.57 -0.67
N LEU A 203 -11.73 -14.99 -0.16
CA LEU A 203 -11.52 -15.31 1.25
C LEU A 203 -10.91 -14.12 2.01
N ALA A 204 -11.16 -14.04 3.33
CA ALA A 204 -10.46 -13.10 4.20
C ALA A 204 -8.99 -13.51 4.42
N ASN A 205 -8.11 -12.58 4.82
CA ASN A 205 -6.68 -12.86 4.99
C ASN A 205 -6.42 -14.05 5.93
N PHE A 206 -7.11 -14.09 7.09
CA PHE A 206 -6.95 -15.21 8.04
C PHE A 206 -7.35 -16.57 7.46
N GLN A 207 -8.25 -16.60 6.48
CA GLN A 207 -8.63 -17.85 5.80
C GLN A 207 -7.55 -18.26 4.80
N TRP A 208 -6.94 -17.31 4.09
CA TRP A 208 -5.79 -17.57 3.22
C TRP A 208 -4.62 -18.16 4.00
N ASP A 209 -4.31 -17.63 5.19
CA ASP A 209 -3.27 -18.16 6.08
C ASP A 209 -3.54 -19.59 6.58
N GLN A 210 -4.76 -20.08 6.46
CA GLN A 210 -5.12 -21.48 6.75
C GLN A 210 -5.05 -22.36 5.51
N VAL A 211 -5.58 -21.92 4.36
CA VAL A 211 -5.72 -22.79 3.18
C VAL A 211 -4.42 -22.95 2.40
N ILE A 212 -3.52 -21.94 2.42
CA ILE A 212 -2.22 -22.01 1.74
C ILE A 212 -1.31 -23.05 2.41
N PRO A 213 -1.01 -22.98 3.73
CA PRO A 213 -0.14 -23.96 4.38
C PRO A 213 -0.74 -25.38 4.40
N ALA A 214 -2.06 -25.48 4.34
CA ALA A 214 -2.75 -26.78 4.24
C ALA A 214 -2.66 -27.41 2.84
N GLY A 215 -2.06 -26.73 1.85
CA GLY A 215 -1.96 -27.21 0.48
C GLY A 215 -3.30 -27.33 -0.26
N ILE A 216 -4.35 -26.64 0.22
CA ILE A 216 -5.67 -26.62 -0.44
C ILE A 216 -5.61 -25.77 -1.71
N VAL A 217 -4.77 -24.75 -1.71
CA VAL A 217 -4.46 -23.90 -2.86
C VAL A 217 -2.95 -23.92 -3.13
N ASP A 218 -2.59 -23.96 -4.39
CA ASP A 218 -1.22 -23.97 -4.88
C ASP A 218 -0.87 -22.67 -5.62
N GLU A 219 0.38 -22.57 -6.07
CA GLU A 219 0.86 -21.42 -6.84
C GLU A 219 0.07 -21.20 -8.14
N ALA A 220 -0.40 -22.26 -8.80
CA ALA A 220 -1.17 -22.16 -10.02
C ALA A 220 -2.55 -21.52 -9.74
N TYR A 221 -3.16 -21.87 -8.62
CA TYR A 221 -4.41 -21.25 -8.18
C TYR A 221 -4.20 -19.76 -7.85
N LEU A 222 -3.13 -19.43 -7.13
CA LEU A 222 -2.78 -18.04 -6.80
C LEU A 222 -2.52 -17.20 -8.06
N ASP A 223 -1.79 -17.74 -9.05
CA ASP A 223 -1.59 -17.10 -10.36
C ASP A 223 -2.93 -16.92 -11.10
N GLY A 224 -3.81 -17.91 -11.01
CA GLY A 224 -5.18 -17.85 -11.54
C GLY A 224 -5.97 -16.68 -10.94
N CYS A 225 -5.94 -16.50 -9.63
CA CYS A 225 -6.56 -15.38 -8.93
C CYS A 225 -5.94 -14.03 -9.35
N TYR A 226 -4.63 -13.95 -9.49
CA TYR A 226 -3.95 -12.76 -9.99
C TYR A 226 -4.42 -12.39 -11.42
N ARG A 227 -4.41 -13.37 -12.35
CA ARG A 227 -4.86 -13.14 -13.75
C ARG A 227 -6.34 -12.80 -13.85
N LEU A 228 -7.16 -13.39 -12.99
CA LEU A 228 -8.60 -13.06 -12.93
C LEU A 228 -8.78 -11.61 -12.47
N GLY A 229 -7.98 -11.15 -11.51
CA GLY A 229 -7.97 -9.78 -11.04
C GLY A 229 -7.66 -8.76 -12.16
N GLN A 230 -6.80 -9.10 -13.11
CA GLN A 230 -6.52 -8.23 -14.27
C GLN A 230 -7.74 -8.03 -15.18
N ARG A 231 -8.70 -8.96 -15.15
CA ARG A 231 -9.98 -8.85 -15.90
C ARG A 231 -11.06 -8.11 -15.12
N TYR A 232 -10.99 -8.16 -13.80
CA TYR A 232 -11.99 -7.60 -12.91
C TYR A 232 -11.31 -6.75 -11.81
N PRO A 233 -10.67 -5.62 -12.19
CA PRO A 233 -9.87 -4.81 -11.26
C PRO A 233 -10.67 -4.32 -10.06
N ASP A 234 -11.96 -4.02 -10.24
CA ASP A 234 -12.86 -3.58 -9.16
C ASP A 234 -13.17 -4.67 -8.13
N LEU A 235 -12.87 -5.93 -8.43
CA LEU A 235 -13.09 -7.09 -7.55
C LEU A 235 -11.78 -7.67 -6.98
N CYS A 236 -10.71 -6.89 -7.00
CA CYS A 236 -9.44 -7.32 -6.44
C CYS A 236 -9.34 -7.05 -4.94
N SER A 237 -8.39 -7.71 -4.28
CA SER A 237 -8.01 -7.44 -2.88
C SER A 237 -7.58 -6.00 -2.69
N SER A 238 -6.70 -5.55 -3.58
CA SER A 238 -6.17 -4.20 -3.60
C SER A 238 -6.41 -3.56 -4.96
N ILE A 239 -6.62 -2.25 -4.95
CA ILE A 239 -6.72 -1.41 -6.14
C ILE A 239 -5.39 -0.73 -6.37
N PHE A 240 -5.02 -0.56 -7.65
CA PHE A 240 -3.72 -0.08 -8.08
C PHE A 240 -3.84 1.01 -9.13
N LEU A 241 -3.22 2.16 -8.87
CA LEU A 241 -3.05 3.24 -9.83
C LEU A 241 -1.55 3.49 -10.09
N VAL A 242 -1.22 3.80 -11.35
CA VAL A 242 0.04 4.46 -11.68
C VAL A 242 -0.29 5.88 -12.08
N CYS A 243 0.35 6.82 -11.41
CA CYS A 243 0.14 8.23 -11.65
C CYS A 243 1.46 8.92 -12.03
N GLU A 244 1.35 9.94 -12.84
CA GLU A 244 2.42 10.87 -13.19
C GLU A 244 2.00 12.28 -12.78
N ARG A 245 2.93 13.23 -12.77
CA ARG A 245 2.58 14.65 -12.58
C ARG A 245 1.60 15.09 -13.66
N GLY A 246 0.54 15.78 -13.27
CA GLY A 246 -0.36 16.39 -14.24
C GLY A 246 0.28 17.63 -14.90
N ASP A 247 -0.16 17.91 -16.11
CA ASP A 247 0.19 19.17 -16.79
C ASP A 247 -0.48 20.34 -16.01
N ARG A 248 0.31 21.29 -15.56
CA ARG A 248 -0.15 22.56 -14.96
C ARG A 248 -0.15 23.67 -15.98
#